data_e019f36d2c3158c6a4e55c03ed2be692
#
_entry.id   e019f36d2c3158c6a4e55c03ed2be692
#
_cell.length_a   1.000
_cell.length_b   1.000
_cell.length_c   1.000
_cell.angle_alpha   90.00
_cell.angle_beta   90.00
_cell.angle_gamma   90.00
#
_symmetry.space_group_name_H-M   'P 1'
#
loop_
_entity.id
_entity.type
_entity.pdbx_description
1 polymer ?
#
loop_
_entity_poly.entity_id
_entity_poly.type
_entity_poly.pdbx_seq_one_letter_code
_entity_poly.pdbx_strand_id
1 'polypeptide(L)'
;TRKESSAASDVYKRQGIQGHVAYPHLARNPVHQLSPALAEIVGIEWDQGNEYFPPTTFQVSNLNSGTGATNVVPGEAVALFNFRFSTASTPESLKARVHAVLDKHGLEYDLDWELGGEPFLTPRGSLTDALVQAIHAETGVTAELSTTGGTSDGRFIAKICPQVIEFGPGNATIHKVNERIEVASLEPLKNIYRRTLENLLLSK
;
A
#
# COMPACT_ATOMS: atom_id res chain seq x y z
N THR A 1 13.60 -1.31 -11.21
CA THR A 1 12.25 -1.40 -10.65
C THR A 1 11.59 -0.05 -10.69
N ARG A 2 10.42 0.03 -11.34
CA ARG A 2 9.54 1.17 -11.27
C ARG A 2 8.61 0.93 -10.11
N LYS A 3 8.44 1.85 -9.22
CA LYS A 3 7.51 1.66 -8.11
C LYS A 3 6.44 2.69 -8.15
N GLU A 4 5.24 2.16 -8.09
CA GLU A 4 4.26 2.85 -7.60
C GLU A 4 3.00 2.30 -7.19
N SER A 5 2.71 2.06 -5.95
CA SER A 5 1.39 2.08 -5.37
C SER A 5 1.35 3.17 -4.33
N SER A 6 0.41 4.07 -4.43
CA SER A 6 0.15 4.99 -3.35
C SER A 6 -0.56 4.27 -2.22
N ALA A 7 -0.23 4.61 -0.99
CA ALA A 7 -0.93 4.16 0.18
C ALA A 7 -1.94 5.24 0.58
N ALA A 8 -3.21 4.89 0.71
CA ALA A 8 -4.17 5.64 1.49
C ALA A 8 -4.36 4.87 2.80
N SER A 9 -4.12 5.52 3.91
CA SER A 9 -4.32 4.97 5.26
C SER A 9 -5.54 5.65 5.86
N ASP A 10 -6.51 4.84 6.32
CA ASP A 10 -7.77 5.38 6.77
C ASP A 10 -8.18 4.81 8.12
N VAL A 11 -8.77 5.65 8.94
CA VAL A 11 -9.37 5.28 10.21
C VAL A 11 -10.88 5.31 10.07
N TYR A 12 -11.50 4.15 10.23
CA TYR A 12 -12.94 4.02 10.32
C TYR A 12 -13.37 3.85 11.77
N LYS A 13 -14.20 4.74 12.26
CA LYS A 13 -14.78 4.67 13.60
C LYS A 13 -16.28 4.47 13.53
N ARG A 14 -16.78 3.35 14.09
CA ARG A 14 -18.20 3.07 14.24
C ARG A 14 -18.63 3.26 15.69
N GLN A 15 -19.60 4.13 15.93
CA GLN A 15 -20.23 4.28 17.23
C GLN A 15 -21.38 3.28 17.40
N GLY A 16 -21.34 2.57 18.53
CA GLY A 16 -22.38 1.68 18.99
C GLY A 16 -23.07 2.24 20.25
N ILE A 17 -23.80 1.39 20.94
CA ILE A 17 -24.31 1.64 22.29
C ILE A 17 -23.78 0.53 23.16
N GLN A 18 -22.90 0.88 24.10
CA GLN A 18 -22.36 -0.08 25.06
C GLN A 18 -23.45 -0.59 25.99
N GLY A 19 -23.39 -1.88 26.30
CA GLY A 19 -24.37 -2.49 27.21
C GLY A 19 -23.97 -3.88 27.66
N HIS A 20 -24.76 -4.45 28.54
CA HIS A 20 -24.56 -5.82 28.99
C HIS A 20 -25.11 -6.81 27.95
N VAL A 21 -24.35 -7.87 27.61
CA VAL A 21 -24.73 -8.84 26.57
C VAL A 21 -26.08 -9.54 26.83
N ALA A 22 -26.51 -9.65 28.11
CA ALA A 22 -27.82 -10.22 28.46
C ALA A 22 -28.98 -9.30 28.08
N TYR A 23 -28.76 -8.04 27.76
CA TYR A 23 -29.77 -7.05 27.41
C TYR A 23 -29.53 -6.46 26.03
N PRO A 24 -29.55 -7.28 24.95
CA PRO A 24 -29.16 -6.83 23.60
C PRO A 24 -30.07 -5.72 23.05
N HIS A 25 -31.30 -5.60 23.55
CA HIS A 25 -32.25 -4.54 23.16
C HIS A 25 -31.88 -3.15 23.70
N LEU A 26 -30.98 -3.08 24.69
CA LEU A 26 -30.45 -1.83 25.26
C LEU A 26 -29.07 -1.48 24.71
N ALA A 27 -28.51 -2.32 23.84
CA ALA A 27 -27.19 -2.14 23.26
C ALA A 27 -27.28 -2.10 21.74
N ARG A 28 -26.25 -1.53 21.11
CA ARG A 28 -26.05 -1.56 19.66
C ARG A 28 -24.62 -1.95 19.38
N ASN A 29 -24.42 -3.21 18.94
CA ASN A 29 -23.09 -3.76 18.75
C ASN A 29 -22.44 -3.23 17.45
N PRO A 30 -21.40 -2.40 17.54
CA PRO A 30 -20.76 -1.82 16.35
C PRO A 30 -19.99 -2.87 15.54
N VAL A 31 -19.51 -3.95 16.17
CA VAL A 31 -18.83 -5.05 15.48
C VAL A 31 -19.81 -5.79 14.56
N HIS A 32 -21.03 -6.09 15.05
CA HIS A 32 -22.07 -6.75 14.25
C HIS A 32 -22.53 -5.88 13.07
N GLN A 33 -22.53 -4.57 13.24
CA GLN A 33 -22.90 -3.63 12.17
C GLN A 33 -21.78 -3.45 11.14
N LEU A 34 -20.53 -3.39 11.61
CA LEU A 34 -19.36 -3.21 10.73
C LEU A 34 -19.04 -4.46 9.91
N SER A 35 -19.17 -5.65 10.50
CA SER A 35 -18.71 -6.90 9.88
C SER A 35 -19.29 -7.18 8.50
N PRO A 36 -20.61 -7.00 8.23
CA PRO A 36 -21.15 -7.21 6.90
C PRO A 36 -20.60 -6.22 5.85
N ALA A 37 -20.48 -4.95 6.22
CA ALA A 37 -19.92 -3.93 5.33
C ALA A 37 -18.45 -4.21 5.03
N LEU A 38 -17.68 -4.59 6.04
CA LEU A 38 -16.27 -4.91 5.89
C LEU A 38 -16.06 -6.16 5.01
N ALA A 39 -16.90 -7.19 5.18
CA ALA A 39 -16.88 -8.37 4.33
C ALA A 39 -17.17 -8.03 2.85
N GLU A 40 -18.12 -7.12 2.59
CA GLU A 40 -18.41 -6.64 1.24
C GLU A 40 -17.22 -5.87 0.66
N ILE A 41 -16.64 -4.92 1.42
CA ILE A 41 -15.49 -4.11 0.98
C ILE A 41 -14.28 -4.99 0.65
N VAL A 42 -13.98 -5.98 1.50
CA VAL A 42 -12.88 -6.93 1.29
C VAL A 42 -13.08 -7.77 0.02
N GLY A 43 -14.33 -8.06 -0.34
CA GLY A 43 -14.68 -8.81 -1.53
C GLY A 43 -14.73 -8.00 -2.83
N ILE A 44 -14.56 -6.68 -2.78
CA ILE A 44 -14.61 -5.85 -3.99
C ILE A 44 -13.36 -6.07 -4.86
N GLU A 45 -13.61 -6.33 -6.14
CA GLU A 45 -12.63 -6.14 -7.19
C GLU A 45 -12.56 -4.65 -7.54
N TRP A 46 -11.49 -3.99 -7.12
CA TRP A 46 -11.38 -2.52 -7.21
C TRP A 46 -11.13 -2.04 -8.63
N ASP A 47 -10.23 -2.72 -9.35
CA ASP A 47 -9.93 -2.58 -10.78
C ASP A 47 -9.15 -3.80 -11.28
N GLN A 48 -8.82 -3.83 -12.57
CA GLN A 48 -8.04 -4.90 -13.21
C GLN A 48 -6.55 -4.53 -13.35
N GLY A 49 -6.13 -3.38 -12.81
CA GLY A 49 -4.81 -2.83 -13.12
C GLY A 49 -4.70 -2.36 -14.57
N ASN A 50 -3.47 -2.34 -15.07
CA ASN A 50 -3.20 -2.04 -16.48
C ASN A 50 -1.86 -2.66 -16.91
N GLU A 51 -1.38 -2.34 -18.14
CA GLU A 51 -0.11 -2.86 -18.68
C GLU A 51 1.08 -2.72 -17.71
N TYR A 52 1.08 -1.68 -16.87
CA TYR A 52 2.23 -1.34 -16.01
C TYR A 52 1.99 -1.63 -14.53
N PHE A 53 0.75 -1.76 -14.10
CA PHE A 53 0.39 -1.86 -12.71
C PHE A 53 -0.53 -3.04 -12.43
N PRO A 54 -0.31 -3.76 -11.33
CA PRO A 54 -1.26 -4.77 -10.86
C PRO A 54 -2.58 -4.14 -10.45
N PRO A 55 -3.64 -4.95 -10.29
CA PRO A 55 -4.90 -4.50 -9.73
C PRO A 55 -4.75 -3.83 -8.36
N THR A 56 -5.63 -2.87 -8.10
CA THR A 56 -5.73 -2.22 -6.78
C THR A 56 -6.11 -3.24 -5.72
N THR A 57 -5.41 -3.18 -4.58
CA THR A 57 -5.69 -4.04 -3.42
C THR A 57 -6.14 -3.22 -2.21
N PHE A 58 -7.01 -3.84 -1.41
CA PHE A 58 -7.49 -3.32 -0.13
C PHE A 58 -7.10 -4.28 0.99
N GLN A 59 -6.54 -3.76 2.08
CA GLN A 59 -6.16 -4.55 3.24
C GLN A 59 -6.58 -3.87 4.54
N VAL A 60 -7.26 -4.60 5.41
CA VAL A 60 -7.49 -4.17 6.79
C VAL A 60 -6.23 -4.49 7.59
N SER A 61 -5.58 -3.47 8.10
CA SER A 61 -4.35 -3.61 8.89
C SER A 61 -4.61 -3.74 10.39
N ASN A 62 -5.69 -3.12 10.87
CA ASN A 62 -6.08 -3.19 12.28
C ASN A 62 -7.60 -3.20 12.41
N LEU A 63 -8.09 -3.94 13.42
CA LEU A 63 -9.48 -3.93 13.83
C LEU A 63 -9.53 -3.98 15.35
N ASN A 64 -10.00 -2.90 15.96
CA ASN A 64 -10.04 -2.74 17.40
C ASN A 64 -11.46 -2.51 17.88
N SER A 65 -11.88 -3.24 18.89
CA SER A 65 -13.17 -3.08 19.56
C SER A 65 -13.15 -3.79 20.92
N GLY A 66 -14.06 -3.39 21.80
CA GLY A 66 -14.28 -4.06 23.08
C GLY A 66 -13.37 -3.58 24.18
N THR A 67 -13.71 -4.01 25.39
CA THR A 67 -13.05 -3.67 26.66
C THR A 67 -12.23 -4.83 27.25
N GLY A 68 -12.25 -6.00 26.57
CA GLY A 68 -11.71 -7.26 27.08
C GLY A 68 -12.69 -8.03 28.00
N ALA A 69 -13.80 -7.43 28.41
CA ALA A 69 -14.82 -8.11 29.19
C ALA A 69 -15.77 -8.93 28.29
N THR A 70 -16.03 -10.18 28.67
CA THR A 70 -16.85 -11.10 27.85
C THR A 70 -18.36 -10.82 27.91
N ASN A 71 -18.79 -10.06 28.89
CA ASN A 71 -20.20 -9.74 29.16
C ASN A 71 -20.59 -8.30 28.75
N VAL A 72 -19.70 -7.59 28.00
CA VAL A 72 -19.94 -6.20 27.58
C VAL A 72 -20.00 -6.12 26.07
N VAL A 73 -21.08 -5.58 25.53
CA VAL A 73 -21.17 -5.13 24.13
C VAL A 73 -20.36 -3.85 24.00
N PRO A 74 -19.41 -3.74 23.05
CA PRO A 74 -18.58 -2.55 22.92
C PRO A 74 -19.38 -1.32 22.49
N GLY A 75 -18.88 -0.13 22.84
CA GLY A 75 -19.44 1.15 22.41
C GLY A 75 -18.92 1.65 21.07
N GLU A 76 -17.79 1.12 20.60
CA GLU A 76 -17.19 1.51 19.32
C GLU A 76 -16.42 0.35 18.69
N ALA A 77 -16.23 0.44 17.39
CA ALA A 77 -15.30 -0.39 16.62
C ALA A 77 -14.48 0.52 15.68
N VAL A 78 -13.18 0.29 15.63
CA VAL A 78 -12.25 1.05 14.80
C VAL A 78 -11.50 0.10 13.89
N ALA A 79 -11.57 0.34 12.58
CA ALA A 79 -10.81 -0.38 11.58
C ALA A 79 -9.81 0.57 10.90
N LEU A 80 -8.55 0.15 10.78
CA LEU A 80 -7.57 0.80 9.91
C LEU A 80 -7.40 -0.07 8.69
N PHE A 81 -7.40 0.56 7.53
CA PHE A 81 -7.21 -0.13 6.27
C PHE A 81 -6.32 0.66 5.33
N ASN A 82 -5.87 0.01 4.29
CA ASN A 82 -4.93 0.60 3.33
C ASN A 82 -5.26 0.13 1.93
N PHE A 83 -5.23 1.08 0.99
CA PHE A 83 -5.24 0.79 -0.44
C PHE A 83 -3.83 0.82 -1.01
N ARG A 84 -3.55 -0.15 -1.88
CA ARG A 84 -2.45 -0.07 -2.84
C ARG A 84 -3.08 0.06 -4.21
N PHE A 85 -2.97 1.25 -4.79
CA PHE A 85 -3.64 1.56 -6.04
C PHE A 85 -2.68 2.12 -7.09
N SER A 86 -3.10 2.05 -8.33
CA SER A 86 -2.34 2.46 -9.51
C SER A 86 -3.08 3.56 -10.27
N THR A 87 -2.57 3.88 -11.43
CA THR A 87 -3.23 4.81 -12.36
C THR A 87 -4.55 4.28 -12.95
N ALA A 88 -4.95 3.03 -12.62
CA ALA A 88 -6.25 2.48 -13.01
C ALA A 88 -7.40 2.98 -12.11
N SER A 89 -7.09 3.47 -10.90
CA SER A 89 -8.06 4.05 -9.96
C SER A 89 -7.59 5.41 -9.48
N THR A 90 -8.52 6.24 -9.00
CA THR A 90 -8.20 7.51 -8.35
C THR A 90 -8.57 7.46 -6.87
N PRO A 91 -7.93 8.25 -6.00
CA PRO A 91 -8.31 8.36 -4.58
C PRO A 91 -9.80 8.64 -4.40
N GLU A 92 -10.36 9.54 -5.23
CA GLU A 92 -11.77 9.93 -5.18
C GLU A 92 -12.70 8.76 -5.53
N SER A 93 -12.34 7.96 -6.54
CA SER A 93 -13.14 6.79 -6.94
C SER A 93 -13.14 5.70 -5.87
N LEU A 94 -12.00 5.48 -5.22
CA LEU A 94 -11.86 4.51 -4.13
C LEU A 94 -12.68 4.95 -2.91
N LYS A 95 -12.56 6.22 -2.51
CA LYS A 95 -13.33 6.82 -1.41
C LYS A 95 -14.83 6.68 -1.66
N ALA A 96 -15.30 7.10 -2.83
CA ALA A 96 -16.71 7.05 -3.18
C ALA A 96 -17.28 5.62 -3.08
N ARG A 97 -16.51 4.60 -3.51
CA ARG A 97 -16.95 3.20 -3.42
C ARG A 97 -17.00 2.69 -1.99
N VAL A 98 -16.04 3.08 -1.13
CA VAL A 98 -16.09 2.73 0.31
C VAL A 98 -17.31 3.37 0.96
N HIS A 99 -17.52 4.68 0.77
CA HIS A 99 -18.68 5.38 1.30
C HIS A 99 -19.98 4.73 0.84
N ALA A 100 -20.11 4.39 -0.44
CA ALA A 100 -21.30 3.75 -0.99
C ALA A 100 -21.64 2.42 -0.29
N VAL A 101 -20.63 1.61 0.06
CA VAL A 101 -20.86 0.36 0.82
C VAL A 101 -21.28 0.66 2.26
N LEU A 102 -20.59 1.57 2.94
CA LEU A 102 -20.91 1.92 4.33
C LEU A 102 -22.34 2.49 4.43
N ASP A 103 -22.73 3.37 3.50
CA ASP A 103 -24.05 3.97 3.43
C ASP A 103 -25.13 2.92 3.09
N LYS A 104 -24.86 2.00 2.17
CA LYS A 104 -25.74 0.86 1.84
C LYS A 104 -26.06 0.01 3.07
N HIS A 105 -25.09 -0.16 3.95
CA HIS A 105 -25.29 -0.88 5.22
C HIS A 105 -25.89 -0.01 6.33
N GLY A 106 -26.24 1.23 6.06
CA GLY A 106 -26.87 2.15 7.01
C GLY A 106 -25.98 2.48 8.21
N LEU A 107 -24.67 2.54 8.01
CA LEU A 107 -23.73 2.81 9.08
C LEU A 107 -23.65 4.32 9.37
N GLU A 108 -23.58 4.67 10.66
CA GLU A 108 -23.15 5.98 11.12
C GLU A 108 -21.65 5.89 11.42
N TYR A 109 -20.82 6.64 10.73
CA TYR A 109 -19.36 6.48 10.82
C TYR A 109 -18.63 7.81 10.64
N ASP A 110 -17.42 7.85 11.21
CA ASP A 110 -16.40 8.84 10.92
C ASP A 110 -15.30 8.15 10.11
N LEU A 111 -14.85 8.76 9.03
CA LEU A 111 -13.84 8.20 8.14
C LEU A 111 -12.81 9.27 7.77
N ASP A 112 -11.60 9.08 8.27
CA ASP A 112 -10.48 9.96 8.00
C ASP A 112 -9.62 9.38 6.88
N TRP A 113 -9.29 10.20 5.87
CA TRP A 113 -8.53 9.79 4.70
C TRP A 113 -7.16 10.43 4.67
N GLU A 114 -6.11 9.61 4.55
CA GLU A 114 -4.76 10.07 4.35
C GLU A 114 -4.21 9.55 3.01
N LEU A 115 -3.85 10.46 2.11
CA LEU A 115 -3.18 10.11 0.86
C LEU A 115 -1.67 10.09 1.07
N GLY A 116 -1.09 8.90 1.17
CA GLY A 116 0.35 8.72 1.34
C GLY A 116 1.17 9.10 0.10
N GLY A 117 0.57 9.08 -1.09
CA GLY A 117 1.18 9.48 -2.34
C GLY A 117 0.36 9.05 -3.55
N GLU A 118 0.68 9.60 -4.70
CA GLU A 118 0.11 9.21 -5.97
C GLU A 118 1.01 8.19 -6.69
N PRO A 119 0.44 7.27 -7.49
CA PRO A 119 1.23 6.37 -8.29
C PRO A 119 2.01 7.15 -9.36
N PHE A 120 3.22 6.72 -9.64
CA PHE A 120 4.03 7.29 -10.71
C PHE A 120 4.64 6.21 -11.59
N LEU A 121 4.88 6.52 -12.85
CA LEU A 121 5.50 5.63 -13.80
C LEU A 121 6.71 6.32 -14.43
N THR A 122 7.90 5.76 -14.25
CA THR A 122 9.08 6.23 -14.95
C THR A 122 9.14 5.61 -16.36
N PRO A 123 9.12 6.40 -17.42
CA PRO A 123 9.29 5.90 -18.78
C PRO A 123 10.69 5.28 -18.97
N ARG A 124 10.82 4.41 -19.97
CA ARG A 124 12.15 3.96 -20.38
C ARG A 124 12.99 5.16 -20.85
N GLY A 125 14.26 5.18 -20.48
CA GLY A 125 15.17 6.27 -20.81
C GLY A 125 16.56 6.02 -20.26
N SER A 126 17.39 7.05 -20.29
CA SER A 126 18.82 6.94 -19.96
C SER A 126 19.08 6.32 -18.60
N LEU A 127 18.28 6.67 -17.57
CA LEU A 127 18.45 6.12 -16.22
C LEU A 127 18.10 4.63 -16.17
N THR A 128 16.99 4.21 -16.80
CA THR A 128 16.59 2.79 -16.83
C THR A 128 17.62 1.96 -17.59
N ASP A 129 18.12 2.46 -18.72
CA ASP A 129 19.06 1.74 -19.55
C ASP A 129 20.43 1.62 -18.87
N ALA A 130 20.90 2.70 -18.25
CA ALA A 130 22.16 2.71 -17.51
C ALA A 130 22.14 1.72 -16.34
N LEU A 131 21.04 1.67 -15.59
CA LEU A 131 20.90 0.74 -14.45
C LEU A 131 20.80 -0.72 -14.91
N VAL A 132 19.97 -1.01 -15.92
CA VAL A 132 19.82 -2.38 -16.46
C VAL A 132 21.16 -2.91 -16.99
N GLN A 133 21.92 -2.08 -17.72
CA GLN A 133 23.25 -2.43 -18.20
C GLN A 133 24.24 -2.68 -17.04
N ALA A 134 24.23 -1.81 -16.03
CA ALA A 134 25.09 -1.98 -14.86
C ALA A 134 24.78 -3.26 -14.08
N ILE A 135 23.51 -3.60 -13.88
CA ILE A 135 23.10 -4.85 -13.24
C ILE A 135 23.60 -6.05 -14.05
N HIS A 136 23.36 -6.04 -15.36
CA HIS A 136 23.79 -7.15 -16.21
C HIS A 136 25.31 -7.32 -16.20
N ALA A 137 26.06 -6.22 -16.28
CA ALA A 137 27.53 -6.26 -16.26
C ALA A 137 28.14 -6.81 -14.95
N GLU A 138 27.49 -6.55 -13.81
CA GLU A 138 27.99 -7.01 -12.51
C GLU A 138 27.50 -8.40 -12.10
N THR A 139 26.31 -8.80 -12.58
CA THR A 139 25.66 -10.02 -12.08
C THR A 139 25.29 -11.05 -13.16
N GLY A 140 25.36 -10.66 -14.44
CA GLY A 140 24.84 -11.47 -15.55
C GLY A 140 23.31 -11.56 -15.61
N VAL A 141 22.58 -10.92 -14.70
CA VAL A 141 21.13 -10.96 -14.61
C VAL A 141 20.52 -9.87 -15.51
N THR A 142 19.52 -10.22 -16.30
CA THR A 142 18.69 -9.24 -16.99
C THR A 142 17.60 -8.76 -16.04
N ALA A 143 17.69 -7.50 -15.64
CA ALA A 143 16.74 -6.91 -14.71
C ALA A 143 15.38 -6.65 -15.37
N GLU A 144 14.32 -7.01 -14.68
CA GLU A 144 12.96 -6.66 -15.04
C GLU A 144 12.60 -5.28 -14.47
N LEU A 145 11.92 -4.46 -15.28
CA LEU A 145 11.32 -3.20 -14.82
C LEU A 145 9.92 -3.51 -14.31
N SER A 146 9.69 -3.30 -13.02
CA SER A 146 8.45 -3.63 -12.35
C SER A 146 7.90 -2.45 -11.55
N THR A 147 6.59 -2.37 -11.43
CA THR A 147 5.85 -1.42 -10.58
C THR A 147 5.38 -2.05 -9.29
N THR A 148 5.80 -3.27 -8.98
CA THR A 148 5.43 -3.98 -7.76
C THR A 148 6.31 -3.58 -6.57
N GLY A 149 5.78 -3.73 -5.36
CA GLY A 149 6.51 -3.50 -4.11
C GLY A 149 5.94 -2.38 -3.24
N GLY A 150 6.69 -1.99 -2.21
CA GLY A 150 6.29 -0.94 -1.28
C GLY A 150 6.54 0.47 -1.83
N THR A 151 5.85 1.44 -1.30
CA THR A 151 6.03 2.87 -1.61
C THR A 151 7.30 3.40 -0.93
N SER A 152 7.97 4.34 -1.59
CA SER A 152 9.16 5.03 -1.07
C SER A 152 9.09 6.54 -1.30
N ASP A 153 10.16 7.25 -0.93
CA ASP A 153 10.31 8.68 -1.18
C ASP A 153 10.42 9.01 -2.68
N GLY A 154 10.61 8.02 -3.55
CA GLY A 154 10.54 8.17 -4.99
C GLY A 154 9.27 8.86 -5.48
N ARG A 155 8.13 8.65 -4.79
CA ARG A 155 6.86 9.32 -5.06
C ARG A 155 6.91 10.85 -4.97
N PHE A 156 7.77 11.40 -4.12
CA PHE A 156 7.98 12.85 -4.01
C PHE A 156 8.93 13.35 -5.08
N ILE A 157 10.00 12.60 -5.34
CA ILE A 157 11.02 12.94 -6.33
C ILE A 157 10.43 12.88 -7.74
N ALA A 158 9.51 11.97 -8.02
CA ALA A 158 8.83 11.85 -9.32
C ALA A 158 8.04 13.11 -9.72
N LYS A 159 7.71 13.99 -8.76
CA LYS A 159 7.05 15.27 -9.06
C LYS A 159 8.01 16.32 -9.63
N ILE A 160 9.30 16.15 -9.46
CA ILE A 160 10.35 17.10 -9.87
C ILE A 160 11.39 16.50 -10.81
N CYS A 161 11.46 15.17 -10.91
CA CYS A 161 12.37 14.45 -11.78
C CYS A 161 11.61 13.57 -12.77
N PRO A 162 11.92 13.62 -14.07
CA PRO A 162 11.21 12.85 -15.09
C PRO A 162 11.53 11.35 -15.05
N GLN A 163 12.63 10.95 -14.42
CA GLN A 163 13.02 9.56 -14.27
C GLN A 163 13.41 9.29 -12.82
N VAL A 164 12.72 8.35 -12.19
CA VAL A 164 13.00 7.89 -10.82
C VAL A 164 12.96 6.37 -10.82
N ILE A 165 14.00 5.74 -10.32
CA ILE A 165 14.07 4.28 -10.18
C ILE A 165 14.46 3.94 -8.76
N GLU A 166 13.83 2.92 -8.22
CA GLU A 166 14.22 2.31 -6.98
C GLU A 166 14.98 1.01 -7.25
N PHE A 167 16.13 0.91 -6.65
CA PHE A 167 16.99 -0.25 -6.73
C PHE A 167 17.72 -0.41 -5.41
N GLY A 168 17.82 -1.63 -4.89
CA GLY A 168 18.46 -1.89 -3.61
C GLY A 168 18.72 -3.37 -3.37
N PRO A 169 19.11 -3.74 -2.15
CA PRO A 169 19.34 -5.13 -1.78
C PRO A 169 18.06 -5.94 -1.81
N GLY A 170 18.21 -7.27 -1.77
CA GLY A 170 17.07 -8.18 -1.66
C GLY A 170 16.24 -7.91 -0.41
N ASN A 171 14.91 -7.92 -0.54
CA ASN A 171 13.96 -7.55 0.49
C ASN A 171 13.15 -8.70 1.08
N ALA A 172 13.62 -9.94 0.95
CA ALA A 172 12.90 -11.15 1.38
C ALA A 172 12.48 -11.15 2.85
N THR A 173 13.15 -10.36 3.69
CA THR A 173 12.88 -10.25 5.13
C THR A 173 12.35 -8.88 5.56
N ILE A 174 11.97 -8.02 4.61
CA ILE A 174 11.43 -6.68 4.91
C ILE A 174 10.21 -6.77 5.86
N HIS A 175 10.23 -5.95 6.92
CA HIS A 175 9.22 -5.90 7.99
C HIS A 175 9.05 -7.21 8.78
N LYS A 176 9.97 -8.16 8.66
CA LYS A 176 9.96 -9.40 9.46
C LYS A 176 10.84 -9.24 10.69
N VAL A 177 10.52 -10.04 11.72
CA VAL A 177 11.45 -10.21 12.85
C VAL A 177 12.78 -10.73 12.32
N ASN A 178 13.89 -10.14 12.75
CA ASN A 178 15.24 -10.38 12.24
C ASN A 178 15.42 -9.99 10.75
N GLU A 179 14.89 -8.85 10.36
CA GLU A 179 15.15 -8.26 9.05
C GLU A 179 16.64 -8.15 8.79
N ARG A 180 17.09 -8.63 7.63
CA ARG A 180 18.50 -8.72 7.28
C ARG A 180 18.72 -8.73 5.77
N ILE A 181 19.96 -8.40 5.38
CA ILE A 181 20.46 -8.59 4.01
C ILE A 181 21.71 -9.46 4.04
N GLU A 182 22.03 -10.07 2.91
CA GLU A 182 23.28 -10.81 2.76
C GLU A 182 24.46 -9.84 2.58
N VAL A 183 25.51 -9.99 3.38
CA VAL A 183 26.71 -9.14 3.29
C VAL A 183 27.36 -9.27 1.91
N ALA A 184 27.34 -10.45 1.30
CA ALA A 184 27.87 -10.68 -0.04
C ALA A 184 27.18 -9.86 -1.14
N SER A 185 25.96 -9.35 -0.90
CA SER A 185 25.25 -8.50 -1.85
C SER A 185 25.72 -7.05 -1.89
N LEU A 186 26.45 -6.60 -0.87
CA LEU A 186 26.83 -5.18 -0.73
C LEU A 186 27.86 -4.73 -1.78
N GLU A 187 28.86 -5.56 -2.07
CA GLU A 187 29.92 -5.20 -3.04
C GLU A 187 29.36 -5.14 -4.48
N PRO A 188 28.61 -6.12 -4.98
CA PRO A 188 27.92 -5.99 -6.26
C PRO A 188 26.99 -4.78 -6.32
N LEU A 189 26.21 -4.53 -5.27
CA LEU A 189 25.29 -3.39 -5.20
C LEU A 189 26.04 -2.05 -5.36
N LYS A 190 27.13 -1.86 -4.63
CA LYS A 190 28.00 -0.68 -4.74
C LYS A 190 28.52 -0.51 -6.18
N ASN A 191 28.98 -1.59 -6.79
CA ASN A 191 29.52 -1.57 -8.14
C ASN A 191 28.44 -1.22 -9.19
N ILE A 192 27.21 -1.74 -9.03
CA ILE A 192 26.08 -1.39 -9.88
C ILE A 192 25.78 0.11 -9.80
N TYR A 193 25.71 0.69 -8.60
CA TYR A 193 25.52 2.14 -8.46
C TYR A 193 26.64 2.94 -9.13
N ARG A 194 27.90 2.57 -8.91
CA ARG A 194 29.04 3.24 -9.54
C ARG A 194 28.93 3.19 -11.06
N ARG A 195 28.72 2.00 -11.65
CA ARG A 195 28.59 1.85 -13.11
C ARG A 195 27.40 2.62 -13.67
N THR A 196 26.29 2.66 -12.95
CA THR A 196 25.13 3.45 -13.36
C THR A 196 25.49 4.94 -13.47
N LEU A 197 26.20 5.47 -12.47
CA LEU A 197 26.68 6.86 -12.49
C LEU A 197 27.70 7.09 -13.61
N GLU A 198 28.63 6.19 -13.81
CA GLU A 198 29.60 6.25 -14.91
C GLU A 198 28.91 6.27 -16.27
N ASN A 199 27.95 5.38 -16.50
CA ASN A 199 27.15 5.33 -17.74
C ASN A 199 26.34 6.60 -18.00
N LEU A 200 25.83 7.25 -16.95
CA LEU A 200 25.03 8.46 -17.09
C LEU A 200 25.84 9.74 -17.25
N LEU A 201 27.00 9.83 -16.56
CA LEU A 201 27.73 11.08 -16.42
C LEU A 201 29.00 11.16 -17.29
N LEU A 202 29.59 10.02 -17.63
CA LEU A 202 30.86 9.94 -18.37
C LEU A 202 30.69 9.51 -19.83
N SER A 203 29.56 8.91 -20.19
CA SER A 203 29.25 8.60 -21.59
C SER A 203 28.86 9.89 -22.31
N LYS A 204 29.81 10.48 -23.05
CA LYS A 204 29.56 11.54 -24.01
C LYS A 204 29.58 10.95 -25.40
#